data_624e7c7be4ebec3e19fc5f1c97a5fe8e
#
_entry.id   624e7c7be4ebec3e19fc5f1c97a5fe8e
#
_cell.length_a   1.000
_cell.length_b   1.000
_cell.length_c   1.000
_cell.angle_alpha   90.00
_cell.angle_beta   90.00
_cell.angle_gamma   90.00
#
_symmetry.space_group_name_H-M   'P 1'
#
loop_
_entity.id
_entity.type
_entity.pdbx_description
1 polymer ?
#
loop_
_entity_poly.entity_id
_entity_poly.type
_entity_poly.pdbx_seq_one_letter_code
_entity_poly.pdbx_strand_id
1 'polypeptide(L)'
;DSEQSFSVSVWDVAPDMAPFPGQLVQFMQVKDFGGKKSCSLTDMVLGLMADEKHPLYGLIPRPINRKVWDDTIANLLSFCTDATLVPIIQDFADKLYKPYSEYPAATTVHHAYQGGLLNHTHQMLHMLEGLYPCLPYQIKVERVILAILFHDYGKVYEYNRQGDTQPDMYLLGHIYI
;
A
#
# COMPACT_ATOMS: atom_id res chain seq x y z
N ASP A 1 -17.99 -18.72 -2.17
CA ASP A 1 -18.95 -17.68 -2.54
C ASP A 1 -18.17 -16.43 -2.93
N SER A 2 -18.23 -16.03 -4.20
CA SER A 2 -17.43 -14.94 -4.76
C SER A 2 -17.79 -13.53 -4.23
N GLU A 3 -18.77 -13.44 -3.37
CA GLU A 3 -19.30 -12.17 -2.87
C GLU A 3 -19.07 -11.92 -1.38
N GLN A 4 -18.45 -12.85 -0.65
CA GLN A 4 -18.22 -12.69 0.79
C GLN A 4 -16.73 -12.54 1.10
N SER A 5 -16.38 -11.38 1.66
CA SER A 5 -15.09 -11.16 2.32
C SER A 5 -15.20 -11.49 3.80
N PHE A 6 -14.26 -12.27 4.32
CA PHE A 6 -14.16 -12.56 5.75
C PHE A 6 -12.71 -12.74 6.16
N SER A 7 -12.43 -12.50 7.43
CA SER A 7 -11.10 -12.70 8.01
C SER A 7 -11.00 -14.07 8.68
N VAL A 8 -9.89 -14.75 8.44
CA VAL A 8 -9.55 -16.00 9.13
C VAL A 8 -8.22 -15.79 9.86
N SER A 9 -8.21 -16.03 11.16
CA SER A 9 -6.98 -16.04 11.96
C SER A 9 -6.34 -17.43 11.85
N VAL A 10 -5.09 -17.48 11.44
CA VAL A 10 -4.31 -18.72 11.42
C VAL A 10 -3.22 -18.59 12.49
N TRP A 11 -3.17 -19.57 13.38
CA TRP A 11 -2.25 -19.58 14.52
C TRP A 11 -0.98 -20.36 14.19
N ASP A 12 0.14 -19.97 14.81
CA ASP A 12 1.44 -20.64 14.72
C ASP A 12 2.04 -20.66 13.30
N VAL A 13 1.74 -19.63 12.51
CA VAL A 13 2.32 -19.46 11.15
C VAL A 13 3.69 -18.82 11.27
N ALA A 14 4.72 -19.54 10.80
CA ALA A 14 6.02 -18.93 10.61
C ALA A 14 5.95 -17.86 9.48
N PRO A 15 6.72 -16.77 9.54
CA PRO A 15 6.65 -15.69 8.56
C PRO A 15 6.83 -16.14 7.10
N ASP A 16 7.65 -17.16 6.87
CA ASP A 16 7.93 -17.75 5.56
C ASP A 16 6.78 -18.66 5.04
N MET A 17 5.83 -18.99 5.91
CA MET A 17 4.64 -19.78 5.58
C MET A 17 3.37 -18.95 5.46
N ALA A 18 3.44 -17.65 5.68
CA ALA A 18 2.30 -16.77 5.50
C ALA A 18 1.93 -16.64 4.01
N PRO A 19 0.64 -16.70 3.65
CA PRO A 19 0.22 -16.53 2.27
C PRO A 19 0.49 -15.11 1.78
N PHE A 20 0.89 -14.99 0.52
CA PHE A 20 1.05 -13.68 -0.13
C PHE A 20 -0.32 -13.14 -0.59
N PRO A 21 -0.48 -11.81 -0.66
CA PRO A 21 -1.64 -11.21 -1.29
C PRO A 21 -1.86 -11.76 -2.71
N GLY A 22 -3.07 -12.26 -2.97
CA GLY A 22 -3.41 -12.89 -4.24
C GLY A 22 -3.11 -14.38 -4.34
N GLN A 23 -2.53 -14.98 -3.32
CA GLN A 23 -2.36 -16.41 -3.26
C GLN A 23 -3.69 -17.09 -2.91
N LEU A 24 -4.02 -18.17 -3.64
CA LEU A 24 -5.17 -19.01 -3.33
C LEU A 24 -4.86 -19.82 -2.07
N VAL A 25 -5.77 -19.80 -1.13
CA VAL A 25 -5.63 -20.55 0.13
C VAL A 25 -6.86 -21.42 0.32
N GLN A 26 -6.65 -22.69 0.59
CA GLN A 26 -7.71 -23.62 0.96
C GLN A 26 -7.62 -23.90 2.47
N PHE A 27 -8.73 -23.68 3.16
CA PHE A 27 -8.88 -24.05 4.56
C PHE A 27 -9.67 -25.35 4.64
N MET A 28 -9.08 -26.39 5.26
CA MET A 28 -9.71 -27.72 5.41
C MET A 28 -10.72 -27.70 6.56
N GLN A 29 -10.39 -27.01 7.65
CA GLN A 29 -11.28 -26.83 8.79
C GLN A 29 -11.21 -25.40 9.29
N VAL A 30 -12.34 -24.73 9.33
CA VAL A 30 -12.48 -23.39 9.90
C VAL A 30 -13.40 -23.47 11.10
N LYS A 31 -12.91 -23.05 12.27
CA LYS A 31 -13.70 -22.95 13.49
C LYS A 31 -14.28 -21.55 13.59
N ASP A 32 -15.55 -21.44 13.92
CA ASP A 32 -16.24 -20.17 14.14
C ASP A 32 -16.53 -20.00 15.63
N PHE A 33 -16.04 -18.93 16.21
CA PHE A 33 -16.26 -18.55 17.61
C PHE A 33 -16.94 -17.17 17.66
N GLY A 34 -18.27 -17.15 17.59
CA GLY A 34 -19.03 -15.91 17.66
C GLY A 34 -18.75 -14.92 16.53
N GLY A 35 -18.58 -15.44 15.30
CA GLY A 35 -18.28 -14.65 14.10
C GLY A 35 -16.80 -14.44 13.81
N LYS A 36 -15.91 -14.88 14.71
CA LYS A 36 -14.47 -14.91 14.47
C LYS A 36 -14.06 -16.28 13.94
N LYS A 37 -13.57 -16.31 12.71
CA LYS A 37 -13.09 -17.55 12.08
C LYS A 37 -11.62 -17.78 12.39
N SER A 38 -11.28 -19.02 12.74
CA SER A 38 -9.89 -19.43 12.98
C SER A 38 -9.60 -20.77 12.36
N CYS A 39 -8.36 -20.99 11.99
CA CYS A 39 -7.86 -22.22 11.38
C CYS A 39 -6.48 -22.55 11.98
N SER A 40 -6.15 -23.81 12.10
CA SER A 40 -4.77 -24.20 12.43
C SER A 40 -3.91 -24.21 11.17
N LEU A 41 -2.60 -24.05 11.32
CA LEU A 41 -1.67 -24.10 10.18
C LEU A 41 -1.77 -25.42 9.40
N THR A 42 -1.98 -26.53 10.09
CA THR A 42 -2.11 -27.86 9.47
C THR A 42 -3.35 -28.00 8.59
N ASP A 43 -4.36 -27.16 8.79
CA ASP A 43 -5.60 -27.14 8.03
C ASP A 43 -5.59 -26.08 6.91
N MET A 44 -4.45 -25.42 6.68
CA MET A 44 -4.26 -24.43 5.62
C MET A 44 -3.37 -25.02 4.52
N VAL A 45 -3.85 -24.98 3.30
CA VAL A 45 -3.09 -25.37 2.11
C VAL A 45 -2.89 -24.14 1.22
N LEU A 46 -1.63 -23.80 0.97
CA LEU A 46 -1.27 -22.72 0.06
C LEU A 46 -1.35 -23.23 -1.39
N GLY A 47 -2.10 -22.52 -2.21
CA GLY A 47 -2.21 -22.76 -3.63
C GLY A 47 -1.32 -21.84 -4.45
N LEU A 48 -1.59 -21.80 -5.75
CA LEU A 48 -0.90 -20.91 -6.68
C LEU A 48 -1.41 -19.48 -6.54
N MET A 49 -0.63 -18.53 -7.05
CA MET A 49 -1.10 -17.15 -7.22
C MET A 49 -2.28 -17.13 -8.19
N ALA A 50 -3.32 -16.37 -7.86
CA ALA A 50 -4.42 -16.15 -8.79
C ALA A 50 -3.91 -15.42 -10.03
N ASP A 51 -4.19 -15.95 -11.20
CA ASP A 51 -3.88 -15.32 -12.49
C ASP A 51 -5.00 -14.39 -12.96
N GLU A 52 -4.77 -13.66 -14.04
CA GLU A 52 -5.74 -12.68 -14.58
C GLU A 52 -7.08 -13.30 -15.00
N LYS A 53 -7.13 -14.61 -15.23
CA LYS A 53 -8.35 -15.35 -15.62
C LYS A 53 -9.16 -15.81 -14.42
N HIS A 54 -8.58 -15.76 -13.21
CA HIS A 54 -9.28 -16.18 -12.01
C HIS A 54 -10.41 -15.19 -11.66
N PRO A 55 -11.65 -15.66 -11.36
CA PRO A 55 -12.79 -14.79 -11.10
C PRO A 55 -12.57 -13.76 -9.99
N LEU A 56 -11.75 -14.09 -9.00
CA LEU A 56 -11.44 -13.21 -7.86
C LEU A 56 -10.20 -12.34 -8.10
N TYR A 57 -9.58 -12.40 -9.29
CA TYR A 57 -8.37 -11.64 -9.59
C TYR A 57 -8.55 -10.12 -9.40
N GLY A 58 -9.70 -9.59 -9.74
CA GLY A 58 -10.02 -8.17 -9.55
C GLY A 58 -10.12 -7.72 -8.09
N LEU A 59 -10.26 -8.66 -7.14
CA LEU A 59 -10.30 -8.36 -5.70
C LEU A 59 -8.91 -8.31 -5.05
N ILE A 60 -7.86 -8.75 -5.76
CA ILE A 60 -6.50 -8.75 -5.23
C ILE A 60 -5.98 -7.32 -5.17
N PRO A 61 -5.63 -6.80 -3.98
CA PRO A 61 -5.04 -5.48 -3.87
C PRO A 61 -3.69 -5.44 -4.60
N ARG A 62 -3.47 -4.40 -5.40
CA ARG A 62 -2.23 -4.22 -6.18
C ARG A 62 -1.80 -2.78 -6.17
N PRO A 63 -0.48 -2.53 -6.30
CA PRO A 63 -0.01 -1.19 -6.57
C PRO A 63 -0.53 -0.71 -7.93
N ILE A 64 -0.81 0.58 -8.02
CA ILE A 64 -1.10 1.22 -9.29
C ILE A 64 0.07 1.03 -10.26
N ASN A 65 -0.24 1.03 -11.55
CA ASN A 65 0.81 0.94 -12.55
C ASN A 65 1.57 2.28 -12.70
N ARG A 66 2.77 2.20 -13.29
CA ARG A 66 3.64 3.36 -13.47
C ARG A 66 2.98 4.50 -14.25
N LYS A 67 2.19 4.18 -15.27
CA LYS A 67 1.53 5.22 -16.08
C LYS A 67 0.55 6.05 -15.25
N VAL A 68 -0.27 5.41 -14.40
CA VAL A 68 -1.21 6.13 -13.52
C VAL A 68 -0.48 7.06 -12.56
N TRP A 69 0.63 6.60 -12.00
CA TRP A 69 1.49 7.42 -11.15
C TRP A 69 2.04 8.64 -11.89
N ASP A 70 2.64 8.42 -13.07
CA ASP A 70 3.26 9.47 -13.86
C ASP A 70 2.24 10.50 -14.34
N ASP A 71 1.05 10.06 -14.78
CA ASP A 71 -0.04 10.94 -15.20
C ASP A 71 -0.48 11.86 -14.06
N THR A 72 -0.65 11.32 -12.83
CA THR A 72 -1.03 12.13 -11.67
C THR A 72 0.06 13.15 -11.30
N ILE A 73 1.32 12.74 -11.31
CA ILE A 73 2.45 13.66 -11.05
C ILE A 73 2.49 14.76 -12.11
N ALA A 74 2.39 14.42 -13.39
CA ALA A 74 2.42 15.39 -14.49
C ALA A 74 1.27 16.41 -14.38
N ASN A 75 0.06 15.96 -14.05
CA ASN A 75 -1.09 16.83 -13.84
C ASN A 75 -0.84 17.82 -12.68
N LEU A 76 -0.36 17.32 -11.54
CA LEU A 76 -0.05 18.18 -10.38
C LEU A 76 1.08 19.16 -10.67
N LEU A 77 2.11 18.75 -11.42
CA LEU A 77 3.21 19.64 -11.82
C LEU A 77 2.73 20.80 -12.71
N SER A 78 1.63 20.63 -13.45
CA SER A 78 1.04 21.70 -14.26
C SER A 78 0.49 22.87 -13.42
N PHE A 79 0.19 22.63 -12.15
CA PHE A 79 -0.25 23.67 -11.18
C PHE A 79 0.92 24.35 -10.45
N CYS A 80 2.14 23.85 -10.58
CA CYS A 80 3.31 24.40 -9.88
C CYS A 80 3.65 25.80 -10.41
N THR A 81 3.90 26.72 -9.49
CA THR A 81 4.30 28.09 -9.80
C THR A 81 5.80 28.32 -9.67
N ASP A 82 6.50 27.47 -8.91
CA ASP A 82 7.96 27.51 -8.76
C ASP A 82 8.60 26.49 -9.69
N ALA A 83 9.07 26.96 -10.84
CA ALA A 83 9.69 26.12 -11.87
C ALA A 83 10.98 25.42 -11.38
N THR A 84 11.61 25.91 -10.31
CA THR A 84 12.84 25.31 -9.76
C THR A 84 12.55 24.01 -9.01
N LEU A 85 11.35 23.85 -8.46
CA LEU A 85 10.93 22.64 -7.74
C LEU A 85 10.40 21.55 -8.66
N VAL A 86 9.95 21.87 -9.87
CA VAL A 86 9.39 20.90 -10.82
C VAL A 86 10.34 19.72 -11.08
N PRO A 87 11.60 19.92 -11.50
CA PRO A 87 12.50 18.81 -11.74
C PRO A 87 12.86 18.02 -10.47
N ILE A 88 12.85 18.68 -9.31
CA ILE A 88 13.10 18.04 -8.02
C ILE A 88 11.95 17.10 -7.65
N ILE A 89 10.71 17.56 -7.79
CA ILE A 89 9.51 16.74 -7.54
C ILE A 89 9.49 15.54 -8.48
N GLN A 90 9.78 15.76 -9.77
CA GLN A 90 9.83 14.68 -10.75
C GLN A 90 10.86 13.62 -10.37
N ASP A 91 12.08 14.03 -10.04
CA ASP A 91 13.16 13.12 -9.64
C ASP A 91 12.79 12.30 -8.39
N PHE A 92 12.18 12.94 -7.39
CA PHE A 92 11.69 12.21 -6.20
C PHE A 92 10.54 11.27 -6.52
N ALA A 93 9.56 11.69 -7.31
CA ALA A 93 8.46 10.83 -7.73
C ALA A 93 8.96 9.58 -8.46
N ASP A 94 9.96 9.73 -9.33
CA ASP A 94 10.61 8.64 -10.05
C ASP A 94 11.33 7.67 -9.11
N LYS A 95 12.09 8.19 -8.15
CA LYS A 95 12.85 7.39 -7.18
C LYS A 95 11.97 6.66 -6.17
N LEU A 96 10.86 7.28 -5.77
CA LEU A 96 9.95 6.73 -4.77
C LEU A 96 9.00 5.67 -5.33
N TYR A 97 8.72 5.67 -6.63
CA TYR A 97 7.79 4.71 -7.23
C TYR A 97 8.12 3.26 -6.90
N LYS A 98 9.38 2.86 -7.12
CA LYS A 98 9.79 1.46 -6.90
C LYS A 98 9.70 1.05 -5.41
N PRO A 99 10.35 1.72 -4.45
CA PRO A 99 10.22 1.34 -3.05
C PRO A 99 8.76 1.37 -2.58
N TYR A 100 7.97 2.37 -2.95
CA TYR A 100 6.57 2.45 -2.55
C TYR A 100 5.70 1.34 -3.13
N SER A 101 6.05 0.81 -4.31
CA SER A 101 5.36 -0.34 -4.91
C SER A 101 5.70 -1.69 -4.25
N GLU A 102 6.69 -1.73 -3.36
CA GLU A 102 7.14 -2.96 -2.70
C GLU A 102 6.71 -3.05 -1.23
N TYR A 103 6.37 -1.91 -0.59
CA TYR A 103 6.08 -1.85 0.84
C TYR A 103 4.60 -1.57 1.14
N PRO A 104 4.08 -2.08 2.27
CA PRO A 104 2.73 -1.75 2.73
C PRO A 104 2.71 -0.36 3.38
N ALA A 105 1.52 0.25 3.45
CA ALA A 105 1.31 1.50 4.18
C ALA A 105 0.94 1.29 5.66
N ALA A 106 0.51 0.10 6.03
CA ALA A 106 0.10 -0.25 7.38
C ALA A 106 0.26 -1.76 7.63
N THR A 107 0.16 -2.18 8.88
CA THR A 107 0.21 -3.60 9.25
C THR A 107 -1.15 -4.28 9.16
N THR A 108 -2.26 -3.59 9.42
CA THR A 108 -3.56 -4.25 9.62
C THR A 108 -4.78 -3.52 9.08
N VAL A 109 -4.71 -2.20 8.81
CA VAL A 109 -5.92 -1.44 8.47
C VAL A 109 -6.06 -1.30 6.94
N HIS A 110 -5.96 -0.10 6.41
CA HIS A 110 -6.06 0.13 4.97
C HIS A 110 -4.65 0.14 4.35
N HIS A 111 -4.57 -0.33 3.11
CA HIS A 111 -3.29 -0.46 2.38
C HIS A 111 -2.26 -1.37 3.06
N ALA A 112 -2.71 -2.34 3.87
CA ALA A 112 -1.87 -3.36 4.52
C ALA A 112 -1.57 -4.51 3.54
N TYR A 113 -0.94 -4.19 2.41
CA TYR A 113 -0.53 -5.15 1.38
C TYR A 113 0.68 -4.60 0.62
N GLN A 114 1.41 -5.48 -0.05
CA GLN A 114 2.56 -5.09 -0.86
C GLN A 114 2.18 -4.05 -1.91
N GLY A 115 2.86 -2.89 -1.90
CA GLY A 115 2.55 -1.74 -2.74
C GLY A 115 1.42 -0.87 -2.22
N GLY A 116 0.91 -1.16 -1.02
CA GLY A 116 -0.09 -0.33 -0.35
C GLY A 116 0.40 1.10 -0.11
N LEU A 117 1.71 1.28 0.15
CA LEU A 117 2.31 2.60 0.34
C LEU A 117 2.22 3.46 -0.93
N LEU A 118 2.43 2.86 -2.12
CA LEU A 118 2.25 3.56 -3.38
C LEU A 118 0.79 3.98 -3.58
N ASN A 119 -0.15 3.08 -3.32
CA ASN A 119 -1.58 3.37 -3.48
C ASN A 119 -2.05 4.45 -2.50
N HIS A 120 -1.59 4.41 -1.25
CA HIS A 120 -1.88 5.42 -0.24
C HIS A 120 -1.38 6.80 -0.69
N THR A 121 -0.11 6.89 -1.05
CA THR A 121 0.52 8.15 -1.51
C THR A 121 -0.18 8.68 -2.77
N HIS A 122 -0.47 7.80 -3.73
CA HIS A 122 -1.20 8.19 -4.95
C HIS A 122 -2.61 8.71 -4.64
N GLN A 123 -3.35 8.09 -3.73
CA GLN A 123 -4.68 8.58 -3.35
C GLN A 123 -4.61 10.00 -2.77
N MET A 124 -3.61 10.31 -1.94
CA MET A 124 -3.42 11.66 -1.41
C MET A 124 -3.07 12.66 -2.52
N LEU A 125 -2.22 12.28 -3.48
CA LEU A 125 -1.88 13.12 -4.64
C LEU A 125 -3.12 13.36 -5.53
N HIS A 126 -3.90 12.32 -5.78
CA HIS A 126 -5.13 12.42 -6.58
C HIS A 126 -6.21 13.27 -5.88
N MET A 127 -6.32 13.17 -4.55
CA MET A 127 -7.18 14.07 -3.76
C MET A 127 -6.71 15.53 -3.87
N LEU A 128 -5.40 15.77 -3.81
CA LEU A 128 -4.83 17.12 -4.00
C LEU A 128 -5.16 17.67 -5.39
N GLU A 129 -5.05 16.85 -6.44
CA GLU A 129 -5.40 17.23 -7.81
C GLU A 129 -6.86 17.75 -7.90
N GLY A 130 -7.81 17.02 -7.29
CA GLY A 130 -9.21 17.42 -7.25
C GLY A 130 -9.52 18.63 -6.37
N LEU A 131 -8.78 18.79 -5.27
CA LEU A 131 -9.01 19.87 -4.29
C LEU A 131 -8.28 21.18 -4.65
N TYR A 132 -7.14 21.09 -5.33
CA TYR A 132 -6.27 22.25 -5.56
C TYR A 132 -6.99 23.46 -6.20
N PRO A 133 -7.87 23.30 -7.21
CA PRO A 133 -8.61 24.42 -7.77
C PRO A 133 -9.49 25.18 -6.77
N CYS A 134 -9.84 24.55 -5.65
CA CYS A 134 -10.66 25.12 -4.58
C CYS A 134 -9.85 25.69 -3.42
N LEU A 135 -8.53 25.48 -3.41
CA LEU A 135 -7.66 25.94 -2.33
C LEU A 135 -7.31 27.44 -2.46
N PRO A 136 -7.03 28.12 -1.34
CA PRO A 136 -6.55 29.51 -1.38
C PRO A 136 -5.27 29.63 -2.21
N TYR A 137 -5.14 30.71 -2.99
CA TYR A 137 -3.99 30.95 -3.87
C TYR A 137 -2.63 31.04 -3.15
N GLN A 138 -2.63 31.25 -1.83
CA GLN A 138 -1.41 31.27 -1.02
C GLN A 138 -0.79 29.89 -0.83
N ILE A 139 -1.56 28.81 -1.06
CA ILE A 139 -1.05 27.46 -0.91
C ILE A 139 -0.20 27.10 -2.13
N LYS A 140 1.05 26.79 -1.88
CA LYS A 140 2.01 26.38 -2.89
C LYS A 140 1.90 24.88 -3.10
N VAL A 141 1.31 24.46 -4.23
CA VAL A 141 1.04 23.05 -4.53
C VAL A 141 2.31 22.20 -4.52
N GLU A 142 3.43 22.74 -5.00
CA GLU A 142 4.72 22.09 -5.01
C GLU A 142 5.20 21.65 -3.61
N ARG A 143 4.91 22.44 -2.58
CA ARG A 143 5.24 22.08 -1.19
C ARG A 143 4.32 20.98 -0.66
N VAL A 144 3.06 21.02 -1.03
CA VAL A 144 2.09 19.99 -0.63
C VAL A 144 2.43 18.66 -1.30
N ILE A 145 2.81 18.67 -2.59
CA ILE A 145 3.26 17.47 -3.29
C ILE A 145 4.46 16.85 -2.57
N LEU A 146 5.49 17.66 -2.26
CA LEU A 146 6.67 17.16 -1.53
C LEU A 146 6.28 16.60 -0.15
N ALA A 147 5.41 17.29 0.59
CA ALA A 147 4.93 16.78 1.87
C ALA A 147 4.23 15.43 1.73
N ILE A 148 3.37 15.26 0.72
CA ILE A 148 2.70 13.98 0.45
C ILE A 148 3.71 12.91 0.03
N LEU A 149 4.69 13.22 -0.81
CA LEU A 149 5.69 12.25 -1.25
C LEU A 149 6.53 11.71 -0.09
N PHE A 150 6.78 12.52 0.93
CA PHE A 150 7.71 12.16 2.02
C PHE A 150 7.07 11.83 3.36
N HIS A 151 5.77 12.13 3.59
CA HIS A 151 5.16 11.97 4.93
C HIS A 151 5.31 10.55 5.51
N ASP A 152 5.31 9.55 4.66
CA ASP A 152 5.35 8.13 5.03
C ASP A 152 6.62 7.42 4.50
N TYR A 153 7.64 8.17 4.07
CA TYR A 153 8.87 7.59 3.53
C TYR A 153 9.55 6.63 4.52
N GLY A 154 9.51 6.95 5.80
CA GLY A 154 10.08 6.10 6.85
C GLY A 154 9.49 4.70 6.92
N LYS A 155 8.31 4.45 6.36
CA LYS A 155 7.68 3.12 6.33
C LYS A 155 8.47 2.08 5.54
N VAL A 156 9.29 2.48 4.57
CA VAL A 156 10.18 1.56 3.85
C VAL A 156 11.30 1.00 4.75
N TYR A 157 11.53 1.62 5.91
CA TYR A 157 12.47 1.16 6.94
C TYR A 157 11.74 0.53 8.11
N GLU A 158 10.55 1.02 8.44
CA GLU A 158 9.74 0.50 9.54
C GLU A 158 9.22 -0.91 9.25
N TYR A 159 8.81 -1.19 8.03
CA TYR A 159 8.24 -2.48 7.66
C TYR A 159 9.19 -3.30 6.77
N ASN A 160 9.02 -4.62 6.81
CA ASN A 160 9.48 -5.47 5.73
C ASN A 160 8.42 -5.51 4.61
N ARG A 161 8.72 -6.18 3.49
CA ARG A 161 7.79 -6.29 2.35
C ARG A 161 6.52 -7.08 2.67
N GLN A 162 6.53 -7.91 3.71
CA GLN A 162 5.40 -8.68 4.21
C GLN A 162 4.50 -7.86 5.16
N GLY A 163 4.98 -6.72 5.63
CA GLY A 163 4.23 -5.82 6.50
C GLY A 163 4.53 -6.00 7.99
N ASP A 164 5.55 -6.80 8.34
CA ASP A 164 5.98 -6.91 9.72
C ASP A 164 6.86 -5.72 10.09
N THR A 165 6.71 -5.21 11.30
CA THR A 165 7.56 -4.14 11.82
C THR A 165 8.97 -4.67 12.09
N GLN A 166 9.97 -3.96 11.60
CA GLN A 166 11.37 -4.28 11.86
C GLN A 166 11.69 -4.10 13.36
N PRO A 167 12.51 -5.00 13.97
CA PRO A 167 12.76 -5.00 15.42
C PRO A 167 13.21 -3.64 15.97
N ASP A 168 14.12 -2.96 15.28
CA ASP A 168 14.67 -1.68 15.73
C ASP A 168 13.65 -0.53 15.65
N MET A 169 12.56 -0.72 14.90
CA MET A 169 11.56 0.32 14.65
C MET A 169 10.37 0.26 15.61
N TYR A 170 10.26 -0.75 16.47
CA TYR A 170 9.23 -0.81 17.51
C TYR A 170 9.26 0.37 18.48
N LEU A 171 10.46 0.96 18.68
CA LEU A 171 10.65 2.09 19.60
C LEU A 171 10.63 3.45 18.89
N LEU A 172 11.07 3.52 17.63
CA LEU A 172 11.27 4.78 16.92
C LEU A 172 10.11 5.11 15.99
N GLY A 173 9.54 4.11 15.28
CA GLY A 173 8.54 4.32 14.24
C GLY A 173 9.09 5.09 13.03
N HIS A 174 8.27 5.24 12.00
CA HIS A 174 8.68 5.85 10.73
C HIS A 174 8.87 7.37 10.77
N ILE A 175 8.45 8.05 11.83
CA ILE A 175 8.53 9.52 11.94
C ILE A 175 9.94 9.98 12.33
N TYR A 176 10.76 9.10 12.90
CA TYR A 176 12.11 9.43 13.38
C TYR A 176 13.23 9.18 12.35
N ILE A 177 12.90 8.80 11.15
CA ILE A 177 13.84 8.62 10.04
C ILE A 177 13.74 9.82 9.11
#